data_c4ffdfb20b1401e0da4467965c3a0660
#
_entry.id   c4ffdfb20b1401e0da4467965c3a0660
#
_cell.length_a   1.000
_cell.length_b   1.000
_cell.length_c   1.000
_cell.angle_alpha   90.00
_cell.angle_beta   90.00
_cell.angle_gamma   90.00
#
_symmetry.space_group_name_H-M   'P 1'
#
loop_
_entity.id
_entity.type
_entity.pdbx_description
1 polymer ?
#
loop_
_entity_poly.entity_id
_entity_poly.type
_entity_poly.pdbx_seq_one_letter_code
_entity_poly.pdbx_strand_id
1 'polypeptide(L)'
;VSWLPLYHDMGLSMIGFPAVYGGHSTLLSPTAFIRRPQRWIQALSAGSRVGRVITAAPNFAYEWTAQRGLPGPGEDIDLRNVVMIIGSEPVSLDAMEAFTAAFGRYGLAPTAFKPSYGIAEATLFIATIAPDAKPTVVHLDPEHLATGRAVRVTADARDGVPVVSCGQVARSEWAVVVDPASGTELPDGEVGEFWLHGKNIGRGYWGRPEETRRTFGATLASRLGQRSHAEGTPAGATWLRTGDLGFYLDGELYVTGRMADLIVIDGRQYYPQDIEATAAQASPAVRRGY
;
A
#
# COMPACT_ATOMS: atom_id res chain seq x y z
N VAL A 1 -10.62 11.11 -9.74
CA VAL A 1 -11.26 10.11 -10.61
C VAL A 1 -11.20 8.76 -9.92
N SER A 2 -12.32 8.05 -9.81
CA SER A 2 -12.36 6.73 -9.17
C SER A 2 -13.33 5.79 -9.88
N TRP A 3 -12.99 4.52 -9.91
CA TRP A 3 -13.86 3.41 -10.29
C TRP A 3 -14.05 2.41 -9.14
N LEU A 4 -13.43 2.68 -7.98
CA LEU A 4 -13.51 1.80 -6.83
C LEU A 4 -14.93 1.74 -6.26
N PRO A 5 -15.36 0.58 -5.73
CA PRO A 5 -16.66 0.46 -5.09
C PRO A 5 -16.77 1.37 -3.86
N LEU A 6 -17.94 2.01 -3.68
CA LEU A 6 -18.15 2.96 -2.60
C LEU A 6 -18.34 2.33 -1.21
N TYR A 7 -18.52 1.02 -1.15
CA TYR A 7 -18.50 0.28 0.12
C TYR A 7 -17.08 0.01 0.65
N HIS A 8 -16.07 0.22 -0.20
CA HIS A 8 -14.66 0.18 0.19
C HIS A 8 -14.22 1.57 0.63
N ASP A 9 -13.47 1.67 1.74
CA ASP A 9 -12.98 2.92 2.31
C ASP A 9 -12.18 3.78 1.31
N MET A 10 -11.30 3.17 0.51
CA MET A 10 -10.55 3.87 -0.53
C MET A 10 -11.47 4.44 -1.62
N GLY A 11 -12.55 3.73 -1.99
CA GLY A 11 -13.56 4.25 -2.92
C GLY A 11 -14.36 5.40 -2.33
N LEU A 12 -14.77 5.28 -1.08
CA LEU A 12 -15.53 6.31 -0.37
C LEU A 12 -14.70 7.59 -0.16
N SER A 13 -13.40 7.46 0.12
CA SER A 13 -12.49 8.60 0.30
C SER A 13 -12.35 9.43 -0.97
N MET A 14 -12.48 8.83 -2.17
CA MET A 14 -12.45 9.55 -3.45
C MET A 14 -13.66 10.47 -3.67
N ILE A 15 -14.70 10.36 -2.84
CA ILE A 15 -15.79 11.33 -2.74
C ILE A 15 -15.56 12.26 -1.55
N GLY A 16 -15.14 11.72 -0.42
CA GLY A 16 -14.95 12.46 0.82
C GLY A 16 -13.92 13.58 0.70
N PHE A 17 -12.74 13.29 0.13
CA PHE A 17 -11.69 14.31 -0.03
C PHE A 17 -12.14 15.51 -0.89
N PRO A 18 -12.68 15.32 -2.11
CA PRO A 18 -13.18 16.44 -2.89
C PRO A 18 -14.30 17.22 -2.19
N ALA A 19 -15.19 16.55 -1.45
CA ALA A 19 -16.25 17.21 -0.70
C ALA A 19 -15.70 18.13 0.40
N VAL A 20 -14.64 17.72 1.11
CA VAL A 20 -14.00 18.50 2.18
C VAL A 20 -13.16 19.65 1.62
N TYR A 21 -12.43 19.42 0.53
CA TYR A 21 -11.48 20.39 -0.03
C TYR A 21 -12.04 21.23 -1.18
N GLY A 22 -13.32 21.13 -1.49
CA GLY A 22 -13.95 21.89 -2.57
C GLY A 22 -13.57 21.41 -3.97
N GLY A 23 -13.27 20.13 -4.11
CA GLY A 23 -12.87 19.52 -5.37
C GLY A 23 -14.03 18.96 -6.17
N HIS A 24 -13.70 18.17 -7.20
CA HIS A 24 -14.62 17.51 -8.12
C HIS A 24 -14.34 16.00 -8.17
N SER A 25 -15.40 15.18 -8.19
CA SER A 25 -15.29 13.72 -8.33
C SER A 25 -15.86 13.25 -9.66
N THR A 26 -15.06 12.50 -10.40
CA THR A 26 -15.52 11.73 -11.57
C THR A 26 -15.54 10.25 -11.20
N LEU A 27 -16.72 9.64 -11.28
CA LEU A 27 -16.93 8.25 -10.86
C LEU A 27 -17.27 7.37 -12.07
N LEU A 28 -16.64 6.19 -12.11
CA LEU A 28 -16.95 5.12 -13.04
C LEU A 28 -17.43 3.90 -12.22
N SER A 29 -18.25 3.05 -12.81
CA SER A 29 -18.54 1.78 -12.14
C SER A 29 -17.35 0.81 -12.24
N PRO A 30 -17.12 -0.06 -11.26
CA PRO A 30 -16.08 -1.10 -11.34
C PRO A 30 -16.21 -1.96 -12.61
N THR A 31 -17.43 -2.32 -12.99
CA THR A 31 -17.70 -3.09 -14.22
C THR A 31 -17.31 -2.33 -15.47
N ALA A 32 -17.50 -1.01 -15.50
CA ALA A 32 -17.10 -0.19 -16.66
C ALA A 32 -15.57 -0.14 -16.81
N PHE A 33 -14.84 -0.06 -15.69
CA PHE A 33 -13.38 -0.15 -15.67
C PHE A 33 -12.89 -1.52 -16.16
N ILE A 34 -13.37 -2.61 -15.56
CA ILE A 34 -12.94 -3.98 -15.91
C ILE A 34 -13.15 -4.26 -17.41
N ARG A 35 -14.29 -3.86 -17.95
CA ARG A 35 -14.60 -4.09 -19.37
C ARG A 35 -13.77 -3.24 -20.33
N ARG A 36 -13.47 -1.99 -19.94
CA ARG A 36 -12.75 -1.01 -20.79
C ARG A 36 -11.91 -0.09 -19.91
N PRO A 37 -10.72 -0.53 -19.49
CA PRO A 37 -9.84 0.29 -18.61
C PRO A 37 -9.37 1.59 -19.28
N GLN A 38 -9.40 1.68 -20.61
CA GLN A 38 -9.16 2.92 -21.34
C GLN A 38 -10.07 4.08 -20.89
N ARG A 39 -11.30 3.81 -20.42
CA ARG A 39 -12.19 4.84 -19.88
C ARG A 39 -11.63 5.54 -18.66
N TRP A 40 -10.88 4.80 -17.83
CA TRP A 40 -10.18 5.39 -16.69
C TRP A 40 -9.09 6.35 -17.16
N ILE A 41 -8.28 5.96 -18.14
CA ILE A 41 -7.26 6.82 -18.74
C ILE A 41 -7.86 8.07 -19.38
N GLN A 42 -8.96 7.95 -20.10
CA GLN A 42 -9.68 9.09 -20.68
C GLN A 42 -10.21 10.06 -19.62
N ALA A 43 -10.77 9.54 -18.51
CA ALA A 43 -11.23 10.35 -17.39
C ALA A 43 -10.09 11.05 -16.65
N LEU A 44 -8.95 10.35 -16.44
CA LEU A 44 -7.73 10.94 -15.88
C LEU A 44 -7.18 12.05 -16.76
N SER A 45 -7.11 11.82 -18.07
CA SER A 45 -6.67 12.80 -19.05
C SER A 45 -7.56 14.06 -19.08
N ALA A 46 -8.87 13.88 -19.06
CA ALA A 46 -9.81 15.00 -19.01
C ALA A 46 -9.61 15.86 -17.77
N GLY A 47 -9.45 15.24 -16.61
CA GLY A 47 -9.17 15.94 -15.36
C GLY A 47 -7.78 16.61 -15.35
N SER A 48 -6.74 15.94 -15.89
CA SER A 48 -5.36 16.44 -15.95
C SER A 48 -5.23 17.73 -16.74
N ARG A 49 -6.08 17.95 -17.74
CA ARG A 49 -6.12 19.20 -18.52
C ARG A 49 -6.68 20.38 -17.74
N VAL A 50 -7.49 20.10 -16.71
CA VAL A 50 -8.11 21.13 -15.87
C VAL A 50 -7.26 21.45 -14.64
N GLY A 51 -6.59 20.43 -14.08
CA GLY A 51 -5.78 20.60 -12.89
C GLY A 51 -5.22 19.28 -12.36
N ARG A 52 -4.85 19.28 -11.07
CA ARG A 52 -4.32 18.07 -10.42
C ARG A 52 -5.44 17.04 -10.25
N VAL A 53 -5.21 15.83 -10.71
CA VAL A 53 -6.11 14.69 -10.60
C VAL A 53 -5.51 13.66 -9.67
N ILE A 54 -6.30 13.22 -8.69
CA ILE A 54 -5.93 12.13 -7.79
C ILE A 54 -6.79 10.91 -8.14
N THR A 55 -6.16 9.75 -8.18
CA THR A 55 -6.82 8.46 -8.29
C THR A 55 -6.17 7.46 -7.35
N ALA A 56 -6.90 6.41 -7.00
CA ALA A 56 -6.39 5.33 -6.17
C ALA A 56 -6.79 3.98 -6.76
N ALA A 57 -5.90 3.01 -6.73
CA ALA A 57 -6.18 1.67 -7.22
C ALA A 57 -5.21 0.63 -6.65
N PRO A 58 -5.58 -0.67 -6.59
CA PRO A 58 -4.68 -1.78 -6.29
C PRO A 58 -3.78 -2.14 -7.49
N ASN A 59 -2.77 -2.98 -7.26
CA ASN A 59 -1.75 -3.36 -8.25
C ASN A 59 -2.36 -3.84 -9.57
N PHE A 60 -3.32 -4.77 -9.51
CA PHE A 60 -3.91 -5.37 -10.70
C PHE A 60 -4.51 -4.33 -11.67
N ALA A 61 -5.00 -3.24 -11.15
CA ALA A 61 -5.63 -2.22 -11.99
C ALA A 61 -4.63 -1.50 -12.88
N TYR A 62 -3.45 -1.26 -12.38
CA TYR A 62 -2.35 -0.67 -13.15
C TYR A 62 -1.85 -1.64 -14.21
N GLU A 63 -1.63 -2.91 -13.87
CA GLU A 63 -1.24 -3.96 -14.82
C GLU A 63 -2.31 -4.17 -15.90
N TRP A 64 -3.57 -4.31 -15.50
CA TRP A 64 -4.69 -4.49 -16.42
C TRP A 64 -4.83 -3.32 -17.38
N THR A 65 -4.65 -2.10 -16.89
CA THR A 65 -4.71 -0.90 -17.71
C THR A 65 -3.52 -0.79 -18.65
N ALA A 66 -2.32 -1.15 -18.21
CA ALA A 66 -1.14 -1.21 -19.09
C ALA A 66 -1.33 -2.16 -20.26
N GLN A 67 -2.02 -3.30 -20.03
CA GLN A 67 -2.27 -4.31 -21.06
C GLN A 67 -3.44 -3.97 -21.98
N ARG A 68 -4.52 -3.37 -21.47
CA ARG A 68 -5.81 -3.23 -22.17
C ARG A 68 -6.37 -1.82 -22.24
N GLY A 69 -5.71 -0.86 -21.61
CA GLY A 69 -6.16 0.53 -21.53
C GLY A 69 -5.45 1.49 -22.45
N LEU A 70 -4.64 0.98 -23.38
CA LEU A 70 -3.88 1.84 -24.30
C LEU A 70 -4.84 2.66 -25.17
N PRO A 71 -4.52 3.96 -25.37
CA PRO A 71 -5.28 4.83 -26.25
C PRO A 71 -5.27 4.35 -27.70
N GLY A 72 -6.37 4.58 -28.40
CA GLY A 72 -6.49 4.35 -29.82
C GLY A 72 -5.64 5.31 -30.66
N PRO A 73 -5.45 5.02 -31.97
CA PRO A 73 -4.75 5.92 -32.87
C PRO A 73 -5.42 7.31 -32.88
N GLY A 74 -4.63 8.37 -32.69
CA GLY A 74 -5.09 9.76 -32.70
C GLY A 74 -5.78 10.24 -31.41
N GLU A 75 -5.93 9.40 -30.39
CA GLU A 75 -6.40 9.88 -29.08
C GLU A 75 -5.35 10.77 -28.42
N ASP A 76 -5.76 11.96 -28.06
CA ASP A 76 -4.95 12.93 -27.34
C ASP A 76 -5.10 12.71 -25.82
N ILE A 77 -4.09 12.09 -25.19
CA ILE A 77 -4.05 11.78 -23.77
C ILE A 77 -3.01 12.68 -23.09
N ASP A 78 -3.37 13.23 -21.93
CA ASP A 78 -2.52 14.06 -21.09
C ASP A 78 -2.58 13.57 -19.62
N LEU A 79 -1.46 13.07 -19.09
CA LEU A 79 -1.36 12.57 -17.72
C LEU A 79 -0.38 13.37 -16.83
N ARG A 80 0.01 14.58 -17.26
CA ARG A 80 1.03 15.39 -16.56
C ARG A 80 0.66 15.76 -15.13
N ASN A 81 -0.62 15.92 -14.83
CA ASN A 81 -1.12 16.36 -13.53
C ASN A 81 -1.78 15.23 -12.72
N VAL A 82 -1.48 13.96 -13.05
CA VAL A 82 -2.09 12.81 -12.39
C VAL A 82 -1.23 12.34 -11.21
N VAL A 83 -1.89 12.10 -10.09
CA VAL A 83 -1.34 11.49 -8.87
C VAL A 83 -2.04 10.16 -8.65
N MET A 84 -1.29 9.10 -8.49
CA MET A 84 -1.76 7.71 -8.44
C MET A 84 -1.40 7.07 -7.10
N ILE A 85 -2.39 6.99 -6.21
CA ILE A 85 -2.25 6.23 -4.97
C ILE A 85 -2.33 4.74 -5.32
N ILE A 86 -1.33 3.98 -4.85
CA ILE A 86 -1.27 2.53 -5.00
C ILE A 86 -1.09 1.90 -3.63
N GLY A 87 -1.93 0.92 -3.28
CA GLY A 87 -1.96 0.28 -1.97
C GLY A 87 -3.09 -0.72 -1.83
N SER A 88 -3.55 -0.95 -0.60
CA SER A 88 -4.50 -2.00 -0.15
C SER A 88 -3.91 -3.42 -0.15
N GLU A 89 -2.70 -3.59 -0.58
CA GLU A 89 -1.91 -4.82 -0.66
C GLU A 89 -0.42 -4.43 -0.71
N PRO A 90 0.55 -5.33 -0.54
CA PRO A 90 1.95 -5.03 -0.78
C PRO A 90 2.15 -4.46 -2.18
N VAL A 91 2.80 -3.31 -2.28
CA VAL A 91 2.90 -2.57 -3.55
C VAL A 91 3.83 -3.29 -4.52
N SER A 92 3.33 -3.59 -5.71
CA SER A 92 4.09 -4.25 -6.79
C SER A 92 4.91 -3.24 -7.59
N LEU A 93 6.23 -3.45 -7.63
CA LEU A 93 7.13 -2.70 -8.50
C LEU A 93 6.79 -2.95 -9.97
N ASP A 94 6.54 -4.22 -10.35
CA ASP A 94 6.19 -4.61 -11.71
C ASP A 94 4.94 -3.89 -12.23
N ALA A 95 3.92 -3.73 -11.37
CA ALA A 95 2.69 -3.02 -11.72
C ALA A 95 2.96 -1.54 -12.03
N MET A 96 3.81 -0.89 -11.22
CA MET A 96 4.19 0.51 -11.44
C MET A 96 5.04 0.67 -12.70
N GLU A 97 5.99 -0.22 -12.93
CA GLU A 97 6.86 -0.20 -14.11
C GLU A 97 6.08 -0.47 -15.40
N ALA A 98 5.21 -1.48 -15.41
CA ALA A 98 4.36 -1.79 -16.55
C ALA A 98 3.46 -0.60 -16.93
N PHE A 99 2.83 0.04 -15.94
CA PHE A 99 2.02 1.22 -16.19
C PHE A 99 2.85 2.41 -16.69
N THR A 100 4.00 2.64 -16.08
CA THR A 100 4.91 3.72 -16.48
C THR A 100 5.44 3.52 -17.91
N ALA A 101 5.80 2.31 -18.28
CA ALA A 101 6.22 1.97 -19.64
C ALA A 101 5.12 2.21 -20.67
N ALA A 102 3.87 1.87 -20.32
CA ALA A 102 2.70 2.05 -21.20
C ALA A 102 2.31 3.53 -21.38
N PHE A 103 2.35 4.32 -20.30
CA PHE A 103 1.75 5.66 -20.24
C PHE A 103 2.74 6.81 -20.05
N GLY A 104 4.01 6.57 -19.84
CA GLY A 104 5.04 7.61 -19.67
C GLY A 104 5.10 8.59 -20.82
N ARG A 105 4.93 8.13 -22.07
CA ARG A 105 4.90 8.97 -23.26
C ARG A 105 3.74 9.98 -23.31
N TYR A 106 2.72 9.83 -22.46
CA TYR A 106 1.60 10.74 -22.33
C TYR A 106 1.79 11.78 -21.20
N GLY A 107 3.03 11.97 -20.75
CA GLY A 107 3.41 12.96 -19.78
C GLY A 107 3.30 12.53 -18.32
N LEU A 108 3.06 11.25 -18.05
CA LEU A 108 3.03 10.75 -16.67
C LEU A 108 4.35 11.04 -15.95
N ALA A 109 4.27 11.79 -14.84
CA ALA A 109 5.46 12.20 -14.10
C ALA A 109 6.11 11.00 -13.38
N PRO A 110 7.45 10.95 -13.26
CA PRO A 110 8.13 9.93 -12.45
C PRO A 110 7.73 9.94 -10.97
N THR A 111 7.12 11.03 -10.52
CA THR A 111 6.58 11.22 -9.16
C THR A 111 5.08 10.95 -9.06
N ALA A 112 4.44 10.45 -10.12
CA ALA A 112 2.99 10.24 -10.14
C ALA A 112 2.52 9.18 -9.15
N PHE A 113 3.24 8.07 -9.03
CA PHE A 113 2.89 7.02 -8.09
C PHE A 113 3.15 7.43 -6.64
N LYS A 114 2.17 7.14 -5.78
CA LYS A 114 2.21 7.34 -4.34
C LYS A 114 1.88 6.02 -3.64
N PRO A 115 2.91 5.16 -3.45
CA PRO A 115 2.75 4.00 -2.59
C PRO A 115 2.26 4.43 -1.22
N SER A 116 1.21 3.76 -0.72
CA SER A 116 0.55 4.16 0.52
C SER A 116 0.08 2.94 1.29
N TYR A 117 0.09 3.06 2.61
CA TYR A 117 -0.45 2.07 3.53
C TYR A 117 -1.63 2.66 4.30
N GLY A 118 -2.65 1.83 4.48
CA GLY A 118 -3.82 2.17 5.27
C GLY A 118 -4.77 1.00 5.45
N ILE A 119 -5.61 1.10 6.47
CA ILE A 119 -6.62 0.10 6.83
C ILE A 119 -7.91 0.79 7.27
N ALA A 120 -9.04 0.11 7.11
CA ALA A 120 -10.37 0.66 7.45
C ALA A 120 -10.49 1.01 8.95
N GLU A 121 -9.91 0.21 9.83
CA GLU A 121 -9.89 0.41 11.29
C GLU A 121 -9.19 1.70 11.72
N ALA A 122 -8.35 2.26 10.85
CA ALA A 122 -7.64 3.53 11.07
C ALA A 122 -8.12 4.64 10.13
N THR A 123 -9.38 4.63 9.74
CA THR A 123 -9.98 5.62 8.82
C THR A 123 -9.17 5.76 7.52
N LEU A 124 -8.66 4.64 7.03
CA LEU A 124 -7.91 4.39 5.82
C LEU A 124 -6.43 4.78 5.90
N PHE A 125 -6.08 6.06 6.00
CA PHE A 125 -4.75 6.56 5.71
C PHE A 125 -3.80 6.47 6.90
N ILE A 126 -2.65 5.80 6.73
CA ILE A 126 -1.59 5.67 7.73
C ILE A 126 -0.27 6.26 7.23
N ALA A 127 0.21 5.83 6.07
CA ALA A 127 1.50 6.24 5.56
C ALA A 127 1.48 6.45 4.04
N THR A 128 2.31 7.37 3.56
CA THR A 128 2.58 7.59 2.14
C THR A 128 3.93 8.28 1.95
N ILE A 129 4.43 8.27 0.73
CA ILE A 129 5.64 9.03 0.36
C ILE A 129 5.32 10.52 0.19
N ALA A 130 6.34 11.38 0.31
CA ALA A 130 6.18 12.81 0.11
C ALA A 130 5.61 13.16 -1.28
N PRO A 131 4.85 14.28 -1.41
CA PRO A 131 4.19 14.65 -2.66
C PRO A 131 5.11 14.73 -3.87
N ASP A 132 6.34 15.20 -3.69
CA ASP A 132 7.32 15.39 -4.77
C ASP A 132 8.37 14.26 -4.83
N ALA A 133 8.24 13.24 -3.96
CA ALA A 133 9.14 12.10 -3.97
C ALA A 133 8.77 11.09 -5.07
N LYS A 134 9.79 10.42 -5.59
CA LYS A 134 9.64 9.18 -6.35
C LYS A 134 9.52 8.01 -5.38
N PRO A 135 8.84 6.93 -5.77
CA PRO A 135 8.83 5.70 -4.98
C PRO A 135 10.25 5.20 -4.69
N THR A 136 10.50 4.84 -3.44
CA THR A 136 11.73 4.17 -2.99
C THR A 136 11.54 2.66 -3.06
N VAL A 137 12.52 1.96 -3.61
CA VAL A 137 12.54 0.49 -3.67
C VAL A 137 13.81 -0.01 -2.99
N VAL A 138 13.66 -0.99 -2.13
CA VAL A 138 14.78 -1.73 -1.55
C VAL A 138 14.77 -3.16 -2.08
N HIS A 139 15.94 -3.74 -2.31
CA HIS A 139 16.06 -5.16 -2.65
C HIS A 139 16.55 -5.90 -1.42
N LEU A 140 15.85 -6.95 -1.03
CA LEU A 140 16.11 -7.71 0.18
C LEU A 140 16.60 -9.11 -0.15
N ASP A 141 17.46 -9.62 0.71
CA ASP A 141 17.89 -11.00 0.69
C ASP A 141 16.73 -11.93 1.07
N PRO A 142 16.29 -12.86 0.19
CA PRO A 142 15.14 -13.72 0.43
C PRO A 142 15.35 -14.69 1.60
N GLU A 143 16.57 -15.15 1.88
CA GLU A 143 16.87 -16.06 2.97
C GLU A 143 16.70 -15.38 4.33
N HIS A 144 17.16 -14.13 4.44
CA HIS A 144 16.96 -13.33 5.65
C HIS A 144 15.49 -12.93 5.80
N LEU A 145 14.82 -12.52 4.70
CA LEU A 145 13.40 -12.16 4.73
C LEU A 145 12.53 -13.33 5.19
N ALA A 146 12.84 -14.54 4.75
CA ALA A 146 12.16 -15.77 5.17
C ALA A 146 12.32 -16.07 6.68
N THR A 147 13.29 -15.45 7.34
CA THR A 147 13.49 -15.54 8.78
C THR A 147 13.07 -14.27 9.54
N GLY A 148 12.33 -13.37 8.87
CA GLY A 148 11.79 -12.15 9.48
C GLY A 148 12.80 -11.00 9.56
N ARG A 149 13.84 -10.96 8.71
CA ARG A 149 14.85 -9.91 8.69
C ARG A 149 14.98 -9.25 7.33
N ALA A 150 14.83 -7.94 7.29
CA ALA A 150 14.99 -7.13 6.08
C ALA A 150 16.46 -6.74 5.88
N VAL A 151 17.22 -7.60 5.23
CA VAL A 151 18.63 -7.37 4.91
C VAL A 151 18.74 -6.92 3.45
N ARG A 152 19.29 -5.70 3.24
CA ARG A 152 19.47 -5.15 1.89
C ARG A 152 20.51 -5.92 1.08
N VAL A 153 20.20 -6.08 -0.19
CA VAL A 153 21.14 -6.49 -1.24
C VAL A 153 21.15 -5.43 -2.34
N THR A 154 22.09 -5.52 -3.26
CA THR A 154 22.14 -4.62 -4.42
C THR A 154 21.02 -4.93 -5.40
N ALA A 155 20.60 -3.94 -6.20
CA ALA A 155 19.48 -4.09 -7.13
C ALA A 155 19.77 -5.12 -8.27
N ASP A 156 21.03 -5.42 -8.52
CA ASP A 156 21.50 -6.42 -9.48
C ASP A 156 21.71 -7.81 -8.86
N ALA A 157 21.42 -7.98 -7.56
CA ALA A 157 21.47 -9.28 -6.91
C ALA A 157 20.47 -10.23 -7.58
N ARG A 158 20.94 -11.40 -8.00
CA ARG A 158 20.19 -12.35 -8.83
C ARG A 158 18.83 -12.75 -8.25
N ASP A 159 18.75 -12.86 -6.91
CA ASP A 159 17.58 -13.36 -6.21
C ASP A 159 17.00 -12.29 -5.24
N GLY A 160 17.39 -11.00 -5.41
CA GLY A 160 16.92 -9.91 -4.55
C GLY A 160 15.41 -9.67 -4.72
N VAL A 161 14.67 -9.66 -3.62
CA VAL A 161 13.22 -9.38 -3.59
C VAL A 161 13.01 -7.87 -3.52
N PRO A 162 12.38 -7.23 -4.53
CA PRO A 162 12.07 -5.81 -4.46
C PRO A 162 10.88 -5.55 -3.53
N VAL A 163 11.03 -4.59 -2.62
CA VAL A 163 9.96 -4.13 -1.73
C VAL A 163 9.84 -2.62 -1.86
N VAL A 164 8.62 -2.15 -2.11
CA VAL A 164 8.33 -0.72 -2.31
C VAL A 164 7.99 -0.08 -0.98
N SER A 165 8.60 1.07 -0.69
CA SER A 165 8.31 1.86 0.49
C SER A 165 6.90 2.47 0.41
N CYS A 166 6.16 2.39 1.52
CA CYS A 166 4.94 3.17 1.74
C CYS A 166 5.22 4.52 2.41
N GLY A 167 6.47 4.95 2.50
CA GLY A 167 6.88 6.25 3.01
C GLY A 167 6.79 6.37 4.52
N GLN A 168 6.35 7.54 4.98
CA GLN A 168 6.32 7.91 6.38
C GLN A 168 4.89 7.95 6.92
N VAL A 169 4.75 7.63 8.20
CA VAL A 169 3.49 7.72 8.94
C VAL A 169 3.04 9.18 9.02
N ALA A 170 1.74 9.40 8.89
CA ALA A 170 1.13 10.72 8.96
C ALA A 170 1.40 11.40 10.32
N ARG A 171 1.42 12.73 10.32
CA ARG A 171 1.62 13.50 11.55
C ARG A 171 0.50 13.23 12.56
N SER A 172 0.85 13.12 13.82
CA SER A 172 -0.04 12.82 14.94
C SER A 172 -0.60 11.40 14.97
N GLU A 173 0.04 10.51 14.22
CA GLU A 173 -0.20 9.08 14.21
C GLU A 173 1.11 8.34 14.48
N TRP A 174 1.00 7.15 15.03
CA TRP A 174 2.15 6.29 15.33
C TRP A 174 1.89 4.91 14.76
N ALA A 175 2.91 4.34 14.15
CA ALA A 175 2.95 2.94 13.79
C ALA A 175 4.24 2.35 14.36
N VAL A 176 4.14 1.23 15.02
CA VAL A 176 5.29 0.48 15.55
C VAL A 176 5.28 -0.92 14.98
N VAL A 177 6.46 -1.50 14.80
CA VAL A 177 6.60 -2.91 14.45
C VAL A 177 6.77 -3.70 15.73
N VAL A 178 5.96 -4.72 15.92
CA VAL A 178 5.86 -5.47 17.17
C VAL A 178 5.98 -6.97 16.91
N ASP A 179 6.73 -7.67 17.74
CA ASP A 179 6.64 -9.12 17.81
C ASP A 179 5.26 -9.52 18.34
N PRO A 180 4.39 -10.14 17.53
CA PRO A 180 3.00 -10.42 17.91
C PRO A 180 2.86 -11.40 19.06
N ALA A 181 3.90 -12.19 19.37
CA ALA A 181 3.90 -13.16 20.46
C ALA A 181 4.24 -12.53 21.80
N SER A 182 5.23 -11.64 21.84
CA SER A 182 5.68 -11.00 23.08
C SER A 182 5.07 -9.63 23.34
N GLY A 183 4.57 -8.95 22.32
CA GLY A 183 4.11 -7.56 22.40
C GLY A 183 5.25 -6.55 22.51
N THR A 184 6.47 -6.94 22.16
CA THR A 184 7.68 -6.12 22.24
C THR A 184 7.91 -5.39 20.92
N GLU A 185 8.22 -4.08 20.99
CA GLU A 185 8.63 -3.31 19.83
C GLU A 185 9.94 -3.85 19.25
N LEU A 186 9.96 -4.03 17.93
CA LEU A 186 11.11 -4.52 17.17
C LEU A 186 11.93 -3.37 16.57
N PRO A 187 13.26 -3.53 16.46
CA PRO A 187 14.11 -2.54 15.80
C PRO A 187 13.91 -2.53 14.28
N ASP A 188 14.39 -1.44 13.65
CA ASP A 188 14.42 -1.31 12.19
C ASP A 188 15.12 -2.51 11.55
N GLY A 189 14.57 -3.00 10.44
CA GLY A 189 15.05 -4.16 9.73
C GLY A 189 14.51 -5.50 10.25
N GLU A 190 13.74 -5.53 11.33
CA GLU A 190 13.02 -6.74 11.76
C GLU A 190 11.55 -6.68 11.33
N VAL A 191 11.03 -7.80 10.83
CA VAL A 191 9.64 -7.93 10.37
C VAL A 191 8.75 -8.33 11.53
N GLY A 192 7.68 -7.57 11.75
CA GLY A 192 6.67 -7.85 12.77
C GLY A 192 5.30 -7.29 12.38
N GLU A 193 4.35 -7.39 13.30
CA GLU A 193 3.01 -6.84 13.14
C GLU A 193 3.03 -5.32 13.32
N PHE A 194 2.40 -4.56 12.42
CA PHE A 194 2.16 -3.14 12.64
C PHE A 194 1.10 -2.93 13.72
N TRP A 195 1.45 -2.17 14.75
CA TRP A 195 0.50 -1.67 15.73
C TRP A 195 0.39 -0.17 15.59
N LEU A 196 -0.85 0.33 15.58
CA LEU A 196 -1.16 1.73 15.29
C LEU A 196 -1.77 2.43 16.50
N HIS A 197 -1.41 3.71 16.68
CA HIS A 197 -2.02 4.61 17.64
C HIS A 197 -2.26 5.96 16.98
N GLY A 198 -3.43 6.59 17.23
CA GLY A 198 -3.76 7.88 16.66
C GLY A 198 -5.23 8.23 16.82
N LYS A 199 -5.58 9.44 16.43
CA LYS A 199 -6.96 9.95 16.51
C LYS A 199 -7.86 9.39 15.40
N ASN A 200 -7.27 8.85 14.35
CA ASN A 200 -7.93 8.21 13.22
C ASN A 200 -8.38 6.77 13.51
N ILE A 201 -7.93 6.19 14.64
CA ILE A 201 -8.29 4.82 15.03
C ILE A 201 -9.77 4.75 15.40
N GLY A 202 -10.47 3.76 14.83
CA GLY A 202 -11.87 3.45 15.13
C GLY A 202 -12.08 3.06 16.59
N ARG A 203 -13.32 3.15 17.05
CA ARG A 203 -13.66 2.78 18.44
C ARG A 203 -13.78 1.27 18.64
N GLY A 204 -13.86 0.51 17.56
CA GLY A 204 -14.02 -0.93 17.58
C GLY A 204 -15.08 -1.44 16.62
N TYR A 205 -15.33 -2.72 16.66
CA TYR A 205 -16.33 -3.39 15.82
C TYR A 205 -17.71 -3.39 16.49
N TRP A 206 -18.72 -2.98 15.75
CA TRP A 206 -20.11 -2.91 16.25
C TRP A 206 -20.61 -4.30 16.66
N GLY A 207 -21.09 -4.40 17.90
CA GLY A 207 -21.61 -5.65 18.44
C GLY A 207 -20.59 -6.75 18.74
N ARG A 208 -19.28 -6.46 18.65
CA ARG A 208 -18.19 -7.41 18.88
C ARG A 208 -17.20 -6.95 19.97
N PRO A 209 -17.62 -6.91 21.24
CA PRO A 209 -16.79 -6.31 22.28
C PRO A 209 -15.48 -7.05 22.56
N GLU A 210 -15.47 -8.40 22.43
CA GLU A 210 -14.26 -9.18 22.67
C GLU A 210 -13.23 -9.00 21.55
N GLU A 211 -13.66 -9.02 20.30
CA GLU A 211 -12.82 -8.75 19.15
C GLU A 211 -12.28 -7.32 19.20
N THR A 212 -13.15 -6.36 19.57
CA THR A 212 -12.76 -4.97 19.78
C THR A 212 -11.63 -4.84 20.82
N ARG A 213 -11.79 -5.46 21.99
CA ARG A 213 -10.73 -5.41 23.02
C ARG A 213 -9.41 -6.02 22.54
N ARG A 214 -9.48 -7.14 21.83
CA ARG A 214 -8.29 -7.83 21.31
C ARG A 214 -7.58 -7.01 20.24
N THR A 215 -8.34 -6.36 19.36
CA THR A 215 -7.81 -5.63 18.20
C THR A 215 -7.42 -4.19 18.53
N PHE A 216 -8.25 -3.45 19.27
CA PHE A 216 -8.06 -2.02 19.54
C PHE A 216 -7.52 -1.71 20.94
N GLY A 217 -7.38 -2.70 21.79
CA GLY A 217 -6.98 -2.54 23.18
C GLY A 217 -5.61 -3.11 23.52
N ALA A 218 -4.75 -3.35 22.52
CA ALA A 218 -3.42 -3.89 22.78
C ALA A 218 -2.52 -2.91 23.53
N THR A 219 -1.59 -3.43 24.32
CA THR A 219 -0.59 -2.65 25.05
C THR A 219 0.81 -3.18 24.74
N LEU A 220 1.76 -2.28 24.47
CA LEU A 220 3.15 -2.67 24.28
C LEU A 220 3.73 -3.21 25.60
N ALA A 221 4.30 -4.41 25.56
CA ALA A 221 4.99 -5.01 26.69
C ALA A 221 6.32 -4.30 26.98
N SER A 222 7.02 -3.90 25.91
CA SER A 222 8.23 -3.08 26.02
C SER A 222 8.41 -2.22 24.75
N ARG A 223 9.11 -1.08 24.94
CA ARG A 223 9.52 -0.17 23.88
C ARG A 223 11.03 -0.21 23.71
N LEU A 224 11.50 0.16 22.54
CA LEU A 224 12.93 0.39 22.35
C LEU A 224 13.39 1.60 23.18
N GLY A 225 14.58 1.52 23.74
CA GLY A 225 15.14 2.61 24.57
C GLY A 225 15.57 3.82 23.74
N GLN A 226 16.01 3.59 22.50
CA GLN A 226 16.38 4.62 21.53
C GLN A 226 15.75 4.27 20.18
N ARG A 227 15.41 5.29 19.39
CA ARG A 227 14.78 5.13 18.08
C ARG A 227 13.44 4.38 18.10
N SER A 228 12.72 4.48 19.22
CA SER A 228 11.37 3.90 19.32
C SER A 228 10.40 4.66 18.43
N HIS A 229 9.69 3.95 17.57
CA HIS A 229 8.59 4.51 16.78
C HIS A 229 7.35 4.82 17.63
N ALA A 230 7.36 4.42 18.92
CA ALA A 230 6.35 4.81 19.90
C ALA A 230 6.69 6.10 20.66
N GLU A 231 7.78 6.79 20.33
CA GLU A 231 8.17 8.02 21.00
C GLU A 231 7.08 9.09 20.85
N GLY A 232 6.77 9.80 21.96
CA GLY A 232 5.74 10.84 21.99
C GLY A 232 4.30 10.33 22.18
N THR A 233 4.07 9.00 22.23
CA THR A 233 2.73 8.48 22.57
C THR A 233 2.43 8.67 24.06
N PRO A 234 1.12 8.88 24.46
CA PRO A 234 0.74 8.99 25.84
C PRO A 234 1.12 7.77 26.69
N ALA A 235 1.35 7.98 27.98
CA ALA A 235 1.51 6.88 28.91
C ALA A 235 0.22 6.04 28.97
N GLY A 236 0.35 4.73 28.84
CA GLY A 236 -0.79 3.82 28.79
C GLY A 236 -1.60 3.84 27.50
N ALA A 237 -1.02 4.36 26.40
CA ALA A 237 -1.63 4.31 25.09
C ALA A 237 -2.02 2.88 24.71
N THR A 238 -3.24 2.71 24.20
CA THR A 238 -3.69 1.47 23.59
C THR A 238 -3.38 1.50 22.10
N TRP A 239 -3.16 0.32 21.54
CA TRP A 239 -2.75 0.14 20.16
C TRP A 239 -3.76 -0.72 19.41
N LEU A 240 -3.97 -0.36 18.15
CA LEU A 240 -4.68 -1.18 17.18
C LEU A 240 -3.71 -2.21 16.60
N ARG A 241 -4.03 -3.48 16.71
CA ARG A 241 -3.34 -4.58 16.04
C ARG A 241 -3.89 -4.71 14.63
N THR A 242 -3.03 -4.54 13.63
CA THR A 242 -3.49 -4.53 12.23
C THR A 242 -3.60 -5.93 11.63
N GLY A 243 -2.81 -6.87 12.12
CA GLY A 243 -2.59 -8.16 11.45
C GLY A 243 -1.72 -8.05 10.19
N ASP A 244 -1.27 -6.85 9.81
CA ASP A 244 -0.38 -6.64 8.68
C ASP A 244 1.07 -6.72 9.15
N LEU A 245 1.92 -7.34 8.34
CA LEU A 245 3.35 -7.51 8.58
C LEU A 245 4.19 -6.53 7.77
N GLY A 246 5.28 -6.10 8.37
CA GLY A 246 6.25 -5.26 7.69
C GLY A 246 7.39 -4.83 8.60
N PHE A 247 8.14 -3.84 8.17
CA PHE A 247 9.33 -3.36 8.87
C PHE A 247 9.55 -1.87 8.59
N TYR A 248 10.38 -1.24 9.42
CA TYR A 248 10.99 0.06 9.12
C TYR A 248 12.39 -0.11 8.57
N LEU A 249 12.75 0.75 7.63
CA LEU A 249 14.12 0.89 7.14
C LEU A 249 14.36 2.34 6.71
N ASP A 250 15.41 2.98 7.26
CA ASP A 250 15.74 4.40 7.05
C ASP A 250 14.56 5.36 7.32
N GLY A 251 13.71 5.04 8.29
CA GLY A 251 12.55 5.85 8.67
C GLY A 251 11.34 5.75 7.73
N GLU A 252 11.37 4.84 6.77
CA GLU A 252 10.27 4.52 5.88
C GLU A 252 9.64 3.16 6.23
N LEU A 253 8.34 3.03 6.00
CA LEU A 253 7.53 1.86 6.31
C LEU A 253 7.38 0.98 5.06
N TYR A 254 7.58 -0.33 5.24
CA TYR A 254 7.48 -1.35 4.19
C TYR A 254 6.51 -2.44 4.62
N VAL A 255 5.50 -2.70 3.80
CA VAL A 255 4.50 -3.75 4.05
C VAL A 255 4.90 -5.02 3.30
N THR A 256 4.96 -6.15 4.00
CA THR A 256 5.33 -7.44 3.40
C THR A 256 4.15 -8.38 3.20
N GLY A 257 3.06 -8.21 3.93
CA GLY A 257 1.88 -9.07 3.81
C GLY A 257 0.98 -9.04 5.04
N ARG A 258 0.16 -10.07 5.18
CA ARG A 258 -0.71 -10.28 6.35
C ARG A 258 -0.30 -11.49 7.13
N MET A 259 -0.41 -11.40 8.45
CA MET A 259 -0.15 -12.52 9.38
C MET A 259 -1.04 -13.74 9.07
N ALA A 260 -2.32 -13.50 8.76
CA ALA A 260 -3.29 -14.55 8.47
C ALA A 260 -3.02 -15.30 7.16
N ASP A 261 -2.32 -14.66 6.23
CA ASP A 261 -2.04 -15.21 4.90
C ASP A 261 -0.62 -15.80 4.82
N LEU A 262 0.22 -15.55 5.83
CA LEU A 262 1.59 -16.01 5.87
C LEU A 262 1.67 -17.54 5.94
N ILE A 263 2.41 -18.13 5.03
CA ILE A 263 2.68 -19.57 5.03
C ILE A 263 3.99 -19.81 5.76
N VAL A 264 3.96 -20.62 6.82
CA VAL A 264 5.16 -20.97 7.59
C VAL A 264 5.44 -22.45 7.44
N ILE A 265 6.62 -22.79 6.90
CA ILE A 265 7.10 -24.18 6.73
C ILE A 265 8.49 -24.26 7.34
N ASP A 266 8.67 -25.15 8.30
CA ASP A 266 9.95 -25.37 9.00
C ASP A 266 10.60 -24.08 9.55
N GLY A 267 9.74 -23.15 10.06
CA GLY A 267 10.17 -21.87 10.63
C GLY A 267 10.52 -20.79 9.59
N ARG A 268 10.35 -21.07 8.30
CA ARG A 268 10.54 -20.10 7.19
C ARG A 268 9.21 -19.52 6.78
N GLN A 269 9.19 -18.22 6.52
CA GLN A 269 8.04 -17.45 6.09
C GLN A 269 8.01 -17.37 4.56
N TYR A 270 6.85 -17.69 3.98
CA TYR A 270 6.58 -17.56 2.55
C TYR A 270 5.38 -16.66 2.36
N TYR A 271 5.53 -15.63 1.56
CA TYR A 271 4.48 -14.67 1.26
C TYR A 271 3.68 -15.13 0.05
N PRO A 272 2.34 -15.17 0.12
CA PRO A 272 1.49 -15.67 -0.98
C PRO A 272 1.76 -14.98 -2.32
N GLN A 273 1.98 -13.67 -2.32
CA GLN A 273 2.25 -12.90 -3.53
C GLN A 273 3.50 -13.37 -4.30
N ASP A 274 4.53 -13.86 -3.61
CA ASP A 274 5.75 -14.36 -4.25
C ASP A 274 5.49 -15.71 -4.94
N ILE A 275 4.67 -16.55 -4.31
CA ILE A 275 4.22 -17.84 -4.87
C ILE A 275 3.33 -17.59 -6.08
N GLU A 276 2.37 -16.67 -5.97
CA GLU A 276 1.45 -16.29 -7.04
C GLU A 276 2.20 -15.68 -8.24
N ALA A 277 3.17 -14.81 -7.99
CA ALA A 277 4.01 -14.22 -9.02
C ALA A 277 4.83 -15.30 -9.77
N THR A 278 5.43 -16.23 -9.02
CA THR A 278 6.19 -17.37 -9.58
C THR A 278 5.29 -18.27 -10.43
N ALA A 279 4.10 -18.61 -9.94
CA ALA A 279 3.14 -19.43 -10.68
C ALA A 279 2.65 -18.73 -11.95
N ALA A 280 2.38 -17.42 -11.89
CA ALA A 280 1.93 -16.64 -13.03
C ALA A 280 3.02 -16.46 -14.10
N GLN A 281 4.30 -16.45 -13.71
CA GLN A 281 5.44 -16.43 -14.64
C GLN A 281 5.65 -17.80 -15.30
N ALA A 282 5.37 -18.88 -14.58
CA ALA A 282 5.58 -20.24 -15.09
C ALA A 282 4.58 -20.64 -16.18
N SER A 283 3.38 -20.07 -16.23
CA SER A 283 2.37 -20.45 -17.24
C SER A 283 1.41 -19.30 -17.56
N PRO A 284 1.16 -19.03 -18.86
CA PRO A 284 0.15 -18.05 -19.29
C PRO A 284 -1.30 -18.52 -18.99
N ALA A 285 -1.50 -19.78 -18.59
CA ALA A 285 -2.79 -20.28 -18.17
C ALA A 285 -3.16 -19.84 -16.74
N VAL A 286 -2.17 -19.41 -15.95
CA VAL A 286 -2.40 -18.86 -14.61
C VAL A 286 -2.83 -17.41 -14.75
N ARG A 287 -4.01 -17.10 -14.24
CA ARG A 287 -4.54 -15.72 -14.25
C ARG A 287 -3.89 -14.93 -13.14
N ARG A 288 -3.27 -13.81 -13.48
CA ARG A 288 -2.65 -12.90 -12.49
C ARG A 288 -3.71 -12.14 -11.68
N GLY A 289 -3.45 -11.97 -10.39
CA GLY A 289 -4.25 -11.09 -9.53
C GLY A 289 -5.61 -11.66 -9.09
N TYR A 290 -5.70 -12.99 -8.92
CA TYR A 290 -6.91 -13.67 -8.38
C TYR A 290 -6.50 -14.77 -7.42
#